data_577a8859522582499c3fb8bbab94c5d0
#
_entry.id   577a8859522582499c3fb8bbab94c5d0
#
_cell.length_a   1.000
_cell.length_b   1.000
_cell.length_c   1.000
_cell.angle_alpha   90.00
_cell.angle_beta   90.00
_cell.angle_gamma   90.00
#
_symmetry.space_group_name_H-M   'P 1'
#
loop_
_entity.id
_entity.type
_entity.pdbx_description
1 polymer ?
#
loop_
_entity_poly.entity_id
_entity_poly.type
_entity_poly.pdbx_seq_one_letter_code
_entity_poly.pdbx_strand_id
1 'polypeptide(L)'
;MVTTVSTGNIRFTTGVQYQEIEDNSGTNKVGAFKIILSPEFASFCQAHAVPINYTVYKDIDSPVGKDIYAWLVYRNNGMSEKEPIFIPREKLVEQFMPVTENAHPKQHQTNYTRILDHLKEIKIKYYPEVKISFDPNGGGITLYKSPTPILKDDTRYALITSDI
;
A
#
# COMPACT_ATOMS: atom_id res chain seq x y z
N MET A 1 -5.49 -4.56 -40.12
CA MET A 1 -4.60 -4.28 -38.99
C MET A 1 -4.78 -5.41 -37.99
N VAL A 2 -3.82 -6.34 -37.90
CA VAL A 2 -3.93 -7.51 -37.01
C VAL A 2 -3.21 -7.15 -35.71
N THR A 3 -3.96 -7.06 -34.63
CA THR A 3 -3.39 -6.81 -33.29
C THR A 3 -3.07 -8.15 -32.68
N THR A 4 -1.79 -8.50 -32.58
CA THR A 4 -1.32 -9.70 -31.89
C THR A 4 -1.32 -9.44 -30.40
N VAL A 5 -2.25 -10.03 -29.66
CA VAL A 5 -2.25 -10.04 -28.19
C VAL A 5 -1.34 -11.19 -27.74
N SER A 6 -0.16 -10.86 -27.24
CA SER A 6 0.74 -11.83 -26.59
C SER A 6 0.35 -11.97 -25.12
N THR A 7 -0.24 -13.12 -24.77
CA THR A 7 -0.46 -13.52 -23.36
C THR A 7 0.81 -14.20 -22.86
N GLY A 8 1.69 -13.44 -22.23
CA GLY A 8 2.85 -13.99 -21.52
C GLY A 8 2.46 -14.46 -20.13
N ASN A 9 2.77 -15.71 -19.77
CA ASN A 9 2.68 -16.19 -18.41
C ASN A 9 3.84 -15.59 -17.59
N ILE A 10 3.55 -14.63 -16.71
CA ILE A 10 4.54 -14.08 -15.79
C ILE A 10 4.72 -15.07 -14.63
N ARG A 11 5.90 -15.66 -14.52
CA ARG A 11 6.29 -16.45 -13.36
C ARG A 11 6.75 -15.49 -12.25
N PHE A 12 5.99 -15.40 -11.15
CA PHE A 12 6.36 -14.55 -10.00
C PHE A 12 7.48 -15.17 -9.16
N THR A 13 7.52 -16.50 -9.06
CA THR A 13 8.49 -17.22 -8.23
C THR A 13 9.19 -18.33 -9.00
N THR A 14 10.45 -18.58 -8.66
CA THR A 14 11.23 -19.74 -9.15
C THR A 14 11.30 -20.88 -8.15
N GLY A 15 10.98 -20.61 -6.88
CA GLY A 15 10.97 -21.63 -5.85
C GLY A 15 10.45 -21.16 -4.51
N VAL A 16 10.13 -22.12 -3.67
CA VAL A 16 9.82 -21.93 -2.26
C VAL A 16 10.70 -22.90 -1.46
N GLN A 17 11.41 -22.40 -0.47
CA GLN A 17 12.16 -23.18 0.49
C GLN A 17 11.48 -23.04 1.84
N TYR A 18 11.31 -24.11 2.57
CA TYR A 18 10.79 -24.09 3.93
C TYR A 18 11.65 -24.97 4.83
N GLN A 19 11.68 -24.63 6.10
CA GLN A 19 12.36 -25.38 7.13
C GLN A 19 11.29 -25.97 8.06
N GLU A 20 11.29 -27.31 8.17
CA GLU A 20 10.46 -27.99 9.15
C GLU A 20 11.20 -28.07 10.48
N ILE A 21 10.50 -27.73 11.56
CA ILE A 21 11.02 -27.85 12.92
C ILE A 21 10.10 -28.83 13.65
N GLU A 22 10.66 -29.93 14.13
CA GLU A 22 9.96 -30.88 14.99
C GLU A 22 9.84 -30.26 16.41
N ASP A 23 8.63 -30.16 16.92
CA ASP A 23 8.42 -29.74 18.30
C ASP A 23 8.55 -30.92 19.29
N ASN A 24 8.58 -30.61 20.57
CA ASN A 24 8.74 -31.63 21.63
C ASN A 24 7.58 -32.64 21.69
N SER A 25 6.53 -32.48 20.88
CA SER A 25 5.41 -33.41 20.75
C SER A 25 5.52 -34.31 19.51
N GLY A 26 6.59 -34.21 18.73
CA GLY A 26 6.78 -34.92 17.49
C GLY A 26 5.96 -34.38 16.33
N THR A 27 5.46 -33.15 16.44
CA THR A 27 4.68 -32.49 15.38
C THR A 27 5.58 -31.58 14.56
N ASN A 28 5.63 -31.80 13.25
CA ASN A 28 6.36 -30.93 12.33
C ASN A 28 5.65 -29.58 12.15
N LYS A 29 6.34 -28.49 12.41
CA LYS A 29 5.88 -27.11 12.18
C LYS A 29 6.79 -26.42 11.17
N VAL A 30 6.20 -25.58 10.32
CA VAL A 30 6.98 -24.71 9.43
C VAL A 30 7.59 -23.59 10.27
N GLY A 31 8.91 -23.64 10.49
CA GLY A 31 9.62 -22.65 11.29
C GLY A 31 9.98 -21.39 10.50
N ALA A 32 10.35 -21.55 9.23
CA ALA A 32 10.64 -20.46 8.31
C ALA A 32 10.34 -20.90 6.88
N PHE A 33 9.97 -19.92 6.04
CA PHE A 33 9.90 -20.16 4.61
C PHE A 33 10.56 -19.00 3.84
N LYS A 34 11.12 -19.32 2.67
CA LYS A 34 11.74 -18.37 1.76
C LYS A 34 11.12 -18.52 0.39
N ILE A 35 10.62 -17.43 -0.14
CA ILE A 35 10.11 -17.35 -1.52
C ILE A 35 11.22 -16.77 -2.39
N ILE A 36 11.57 -17.50 -3.46
CA ILE A 36 12.58 -17.05 -4.42
C ILE A 36 11.82 -16.43 -5.60
N LEU A 37 11.96 -15.13 -5.80
CA LEU A 37 11.34 -14.42 -6.91
C LEU A 37 12.03 -14.76 -8.23
N SER A 38 11.30 -14.73 -9.33
CA SER A 38 11.93 -14.78 -10.66
C SER A 38 12.76 -13.51 -10.89
N PRO A 39 13.87 -13.59 -11.65
CA PRO A 39 14.68 -12.40 -11.98
C PRO A 39 13.87 -11.30 -12.67
N GLU A 40 12.96 -11.68 -13.55
CA GLU A 40 12.09 -10.74 -14.27
C GLU A 40 11.15 -10.01 -13.31
N PHE A 41 10.54 -10.73 -12.38
CA PHE A 41 9.65 -10.13 -11.39
C PHE A 41 10.42 -9.27 -10.38
N ALA A 42 11.60 -9.70 -9.95
CA ALA A 42 12.47 -8.92 -9.07
C ALA A 42 12.88 -7.60 -9.75
N SER A 43 13.29 -7.64 -11.01
CA SER A 43 13.63 -6.45 -11.79
C SER A 43 12.43 -5.51 -11.98
N PHE A 44 11.24 -6.08 -12.24
CA PHE A 44 10.00 -5.29 -12.32
C PHE A 44 9.69 -4.58 -11.00
N CYS A 45 9.79 -5.28 -9.87
CA CYS A 45 9.57 -4.69 -8.55
C CYS A 45 10.57 -3.56 -8.26
N GLN A 46 11.85 -3.74 -8.59
CA GLN A 46 12.87 -2.71 -8.40
C GLN A 46 12.60 -1.46 -9.27
N ALA A 47 12.22 -1.65 -10.53
CA ALA A 47 11.94 -0.55 -11.45
C ALA A 47 10.69 0.26 -11.06
N HIS A 48 9.72 -0.35 -10.37
CA HIS A 48 8.43 0.26 -10.04
C HIS A 48 8.24 0.46 -8.53
N ALA A 49 9.26 0.22 -7.74
CA ALA A 49 9.19 0.40 -6.29
C ALA A 49 8.95 1.87 -5.93
N VAL A 50 7.98 2.10 -5.07
CA VAL A 50 7.77 3.40 -4.42
C VAL A 50 8.23 3.28 -2.98
N PRO A 51 9.26 4.01 -2.58
CA PRO A 51 9.80 3.92 -1.23
C PRO A 51 8.78 4.43 -0.20
N ILE A 52 8.61 3.68 0.90
CA ILE A 52 7.80 4.08 2.06
C ILE A 52 8.67 4.17 3.31
N ASN A 53 8.30 5.02 4.26
CA ASN A 53 8.94 5.04 5.57
C ASN A 53 8.47 3.81 6.38
N TYR A 54 9.32 2.79 6.45
CA TYR A 54 8.97 1.51 7.07
C TYR A 54 8.75 1.63 8.59
N THR A 55 9.46 2.52 9.26
CA THR A 55 9.25 2.79 10.70
C THR A 55 7.84 3.31 10.93
N VAL A 56 7.43 4.33 10.18
CA VAL A 56 6.07 4.87 10.24
C VAL A 56 5.03 3.79 9.89
N TYR A 57 5.28 3.02 8.83
CA TYR A 57 4.37 1.95 8.41
C TYR A 57 4.15 0.90 9.50
N LYS A 58 5.19 0.55 10.25
CA LYS A 58 5.10 -0.39 11.39
C LYS A 58 4.26 0.16 12.54
N ASP A 59 4.39 1.46 12.82
CA ASP A 59 3.73 2.13 13.95
C ASP A 59 2.22 2.34 13.73
N ILE A 60 1.73 2.16 12.51
CA ILE A 60 0.29 2.19 12.24
C ILE A 60 -0.33 0.85 12.67
N ASP A 61 -1.21 0.86 13.66
CA ASP A 61 -1.82 -0.37 14.19
C ASP A 61 -2.86 -0.98 13.23
N SER A 62 -3.67 -0.14 12.59
CA SER A 62 -4.77 -0.59 11.73
C SER A 62 -4.26 -1.10 10.38
N PRO A 63 -4.64 -2.32 9.94
CA PRO A 63 -4.35 -2.80 8.59
C PRO A 63 -4.87 -1.85 7.51
N VAL A 64 -6.10 -1.35 7.65
CA VAL A 64 -6.67 -0.36 6.71
C VAL A 64 -5.88 0.94 6.74
N GLY A 65 -5.42 1.37 7.93
CA GLY A 65 -4.54 2.54 8.04
C GLY A 65 -3.21 2.35 7.31
N LYS A 66 -2.61 1.15 7.38
CA LYS A 66 -1.41 0.79 6.62
C LYS A 66 -1.62 0.87 5.11
N ASP A 67 -2.74 0.33 4.64
CA ASP A 67 -3.08 0.36 3.21
C ASP A 67 -3.30 1.80 2.74
N ILE A 68 -4.00 2.63 3.50
CA ILE A 68 -4.23 4.04 3.18
C ILE A 68 -2.91 4.82 3.17
N TYR A 69 -2.01 4.60 4.14
CA TYR A 69 -0.70 5.24 4.18
C TYR A 69 0.15 4.87 2.94
N ALA A 70 0.28 3.59 2.63
CA ALA A 70 1.01 3.11 1.47
C ALA A 70 0.42 3.68 0.16
N TRP A 71 -0.90 3.71 0.05
CA TRP A 71 -1.61 4.26 -1.10
C TRP A 71 -1.38 5.78 -1.24
N LEU A 72 -1.39 6.55 -0.15
CA LEU A 72 -1.10 7.99 -0.18
C LEU A 72 0.31 8.26 -0.70
N VAL A 73 1.30 7.51 -0.22
CA VAL A 73 2.70 7.62 -0.66
C VAL A 73 2.82 7.27 -2.15
N TYR A 74 2.21 6.17 -2.56
CA TYR A 74 2.20 5.74 -3.97
C TYR A 74 1.55 6.79 -4.89
N ARG A 75 0.35 7.26 -4.53
CA ARG A 75 -0.36 8.28 -5.30
C ARG A 75 0.45 9.56 -5.41
N ASN A 76 0.98 10.03 -4.28
CA ASN A 76 1.79 11.24 -4.23
C ASN A 76 3.03 11.15 -5.12
N ASN A 77 3.66 9.97 -5.22
CA ASN A 77 4.85 9.77 -6.06
C ASN A 77 4.55 10.07 -7.54
N GLY A 78 3.40 9.65 -8.06
CA GLY A 78 2.97 9.85 -9.45
C GLY A 78 2.23 11.15 -9.74
N MET A 79 1.99 12.03 -8.73
CA MET A 79 1.23 13.27 -8.93
C MET A 79 2.06 14.40 -9.51
N SER A 80 1.41 15.24 -10.33
CA SER A 80 1.91 16.55 -10.76
C SER A 80 1.62 17.62 -9.70
N GLU A 81 2.48 18.63 -9.59
CA GLU A 81 2.24 19.81 -8.73
C GLU A 81 1.05 20.66 -9.19
N LYS A 82 0.73 20.60 -10.49
CA LYS A 82 -0.27 21.47 -11.12
C LYS A 82 -1.68 20.89 -11.10
N GLU A 83 -1.81 19.58 -10.90
CA GLU A 83 -3.08 18.88 -11.07
C GLU A 83 -3.48 18.12 -9.80
N PRO A 84 -4.32 18.73 -8.95
CA PRO A 84 -4.91 18.02 -7.83
C PRO A 84 -5.84 16.90 -8.33
N ILE A 85 -5.95 15.83 -7.55
CA ILE A 85 -6.79 14.67 -7.90
C ILE A 85 -7.96 14.60 -6.91
N PHE A 86 -9.18 14.76 -7.42
CA PHE A 86 -10.38 14.49 -6.63
C PHE A 86 -10.70 12.99 -6.66
N ILE A 87 -10.97 12.42 -5.49
CA ILE A 87 -11.32 11.01 -5.30
C ILE A 87 -12.68 10.94 -4.63
N PRO A 88 -13.72 10.47 -5.35
CA PRO A 88 -15.05 10.32 -4.81
C PRO A 88 -15.08 9.32 -3.64
N ARG A 89 -16.00 9.55 -2.70
CA ARG A 89 -16.17 8.68 -1.52
C ARG A 89 -16.45 7.22 -1.89
N GLU A 90 -17.20 7.00 -2.97
CA GLU A 90 -17.54 5.68 -3.48
C GLU A 90 -16.28 4.90 -3.82
N LYS A 91 -15.31 5.56 -4.47
CA LYS A 91 -14.02 4.95 -4.84
C LYS A 91 -13.14 4.67 -3.63
N LEU A 92 -13.19 5.51 -2.60
CA LEU A 92 -12.48 5.25 -1.35
C LEU A 92 -13.05 4.03 -0.62
N VAL A 93 -14.38 3.93 -0.55
CA VAL A 93 -15.03 2.78 0.10
C VAL A 93 -14.79 1.51 -0.69
N GLU A 94 -14.94 1.55 -2.02
CA GLU A 94 -14.66 0.41 -2.90
C GLU A 94 -13.23 -0.13 -2.72
N GLN A 95 -12.26 0.77 -2.55
CA GLN A 95 -10.86 0.40 -2.45
C GLN A 95 -10.45 -0.12 -1.07
N PHE A 96 -10.89 0.53 0.01
CA PHE A 96 -10.35 0.26 1.35
C PHE A 96 -11.30 -0.53 2.25
N MET A 97 -12.59 -0.39 2.08
CA MET A 97 -13.61 -1.04 2.90
C MET A 97 -14.84 -1.38 2.04
N PRO A 98 -14.70 -2.27 1.03
CA PRO A 98 -15.78 -2.59 0.12
C PRO A 98 -17.01 -3.12 0.87
N VAL A 99 -18.18 -2.80 0.33
CA VAL A 99 -19.47 -3.19 0.89
C VAL A 99 -20.05 -4.29 0.00
N THR A 100 -20.54 -5.37 0.60
CA THR A 100 -21.22 -6.45 -0.12
C THR A 100 -22.60 -6.01 -0.57
N GLU A 101 -23.13 -6.63 -1.63
CA GLU A 101 -24.45 -6.31 -2.20
C GLU A 101 -25.60 -6.38 -1.17
N ASN A 102 -25.47 -7.27 -0.17
CA ASN A 102 -26.49 -7.48 0.86
C ASN A 102 -26.23 -6.67 2.14
N ALA A 103 -25.32 -5.71 2.13
CA ALA A 103 -24.99 -4.94 3.31
C ALA A 103 -26.10 -3.94 3.65
N HIS A 104 -26.17 -3.59 4.95
CA HIS A 104 -27.10 -2.58 5.41
C HIS A 104 -26.84 -1.22 4.72
N PRO A 105 -27.89 -0.47 4.28
CA PRO A 105 -27.71 0.79 3.53
C PRO A 105 -26.79 1.83 4.20
N LYS A 106 -26.71 1.83 5.54
CA LYS A 106 -25.81 2.72 6.30
C LYS A 106 -24.34 2.27 6.30
N GLN A 107 -24.05 1.04 5.86
CA GLN A 107 -22.69 0.48 5.92
C GLN A 107 -21.70 1.29 5.10
N HIS A 108 -22.10 1.73 3.91
CA HIS A 108 -21.27 2.56 3.05
C HIS A 108 -20.86 3.88 3.73
N GLN A 109 -21.82 4.54 4.39
CA GLN A 109 -21.54 5.78 5.13
C GLN A 109 -20.64 5.52 6.34
N THR A 110 -20.85 4.42 7.07
CA THR A 110 -20.02 4.05 8.22
C THR A 110 -18.58 3.76 7.79
N ASN A 111 -18.40 3.02 6.68
CA ASN A 111 -17.07 2.70 6.14
C ASN A 111 -16.36 3.97 5.67
N TYR A 112 -17.07 4.87 4.99
CA TYR A 112 -16.50 6.15 4.57
C TYR A 112 -16.02 6.98 5.78
N THR A 113 -16.82 7.08 6.84
CA THR A 113 -16.42 7.79 8.06
C THR A 113 -15.14 7.21 8.65
N ARG A 114 -15.03 5.88 8.76
CA ARG A 114 -13.81 5.21 9.25
C ARG A 114 -12.59 5.49 8.37
N ILE A 115 -12.76 5.51 7.05
CA ILE A 115 -11.68 5.88 6.13
C ILE A 115 -11.23 7.32 6.36
N LEU A 116 -12.16 8.25 6.56
CA LEU A 116 -11.83 9.64 6.88
C LEU A 116 -11.07 9.77 8.20
N ASP A 117 -11.43 8.98 9.21
CA ASP A 117 -10.75 9.00 10.51
C ASP A 117 -9.30 8.49 10.37
N HIS A 118 -9.07 7.43 9.60
CA HIS A 118 -7.72 6.98 9.27
C HIS A 118 -6.92 8.01 8.48
N LEU A 119 -7.54 8.67 7.49
CA LEU A 119 -6.88 9.74 6.72
C LEU A 119 -6.47 10.92 7.61
N LYS A 120 -7.33 11.32 8.54
CA LYS A 120 -7.02 12.39 9.53
C LYS A 120 -5.90 11.97 10.47
N GLU A 121 -5.95 10.74 10.98
CA GLU A 121 -4.92 10.20 11.85
C GLU A 121 -3.57 10.15 11.13
N ILE A 122 -3.53 9.66 9.89
CA ILE A 122 -2.32 9.62 9.07
C ILE A 122 -1.76 11.03 8.87
N LYS A 123 -2.61 11.99 8.53
CA LYS A 123 -2.20 13.38 8.34
C LYS A 123 -1.63 14.00 9.61
N ILE A 124 -2.13 13.65 10.79
CA ILE A 124 -1.69 14.24 12.06
C ILE A 124 -0.43 13.56 12.58
N LYS A 125 -0.35 12.24 12.54
CA LYS A 125 0.68 11.46 13.24
C LYS A 125 1.79 10.93 12.33
N TYR A 126 1.45 10.51 11.11
CA TYR A 126 2.31 9.65 10.30
C TYR A 126 2.81 10.31 9.02
N TYR A 127 2.05 11.27 8.48
CA TYR A 127 2.41 12.00 7.27
C TYR A 127 1.90 13.45 7.35
N PRO A 128 2.47 14.29 8.24
CA PRO A 128 1.99 15.66 8.46
C PRO A 128 2.04 16.55 7.23
N GLU A 129 3.01 16.32 6.33
CA GLU A 129 3.21 17.11 5.12
C GLU A 129 2.20 16.77 4.02
N VAL A 130 1.39 15.71 4.19
CA VAL A 130 0.40 15.33 3.17
C VAL A 130 -0.66 16.41 3.01
N LYS A 131 -0.88 16.84 1.79
CA LYS A 131 -1.85 17.87 1.44
C LYS A 131 -3.15 17.22 0.98
N ILE A 132 -4.10 17.12 1.91
CA ILE A 132 -5.45 16.58 1.67
C ILE A 132 -6.48 17.62 2.05
N SER A 133 -7.45 17.86 1.17
CA SER A 133 -8.68 18.59 1.45
C SER A 133 -9.85 17.63 1.50
N PHE A 134 -10.68 17.76 2.52
CA PHE A 134 -11.91 16.98 2.68
C PHE A 134 -13.08 17.79 2.15
N ASP A 135 -13.89 17.18 1.28
CA ASP A 135 -15.11 17.85 0.80
C ASP A 135 -16.10 18.08 1.97
N PRO A 136 -16.50 19.32 2.23
CA PRO A 136 -17.43 19.64 3.31
C PRO A 136 -18.80 18.97 3.15
N ASN A 137 -19.21 18.64 1.94
CA ASN A 137 -20.46 17.93 1.64
C ASN A 137 -20.30 16.40 1.70
N GLY A 138 -19.11 15.89 2.06
CA GLY A 138 -18.86 14.47 2.18
C GLY A 138 -18.78 13.72 0.85
N GLY A 139 -18.54 14.40 -0.25
CA GLY A 139 -18.45 13.82 -1.60
C GLY A 139 -17.12 13.10 -1.88
N GLY A 140 -16.09 13.35 -1.07
CA GLY A 140 -14.78 12.73 -1.27
C GLY A 140 -13.62 13.51 -0.66
N ILE A 141 -12.45 13.32 -1.23
CA ILE A 141 -11.23 14.03 -0.85
C ILE A 141 -10.51 14.57 -2.09
N THR A 142 -9.75 15.64 -1.92
CA THR A 142 -8.83 16.13 -2.95
C THR A 142 -7.40 15.98 -2.46
N LEU A 143 -6.57 15.29 -3.23
CA LEU A 143 -5.13 15.17 -2.98
C LEU A 143 -4.37 16.21 -3.79
N TYR A 144 -3.34 16.78 -3.16
CA TYR A 144 -2.39 17.69 -3.79
C TYR A 144 -0.99 17.08 -3.68
N LYS A 145 -0.12 17.40 -4.64
CA LYS A 145 1.29 17.00 -4.54
C LYS A 145 1.89 17.44 -3.21
N SER A 146 2.49 16.51 -2.52
CA SER A 146 3.05 16.66 -1.19
C SER A 146 4.53 16.27 -1.19
N PRO A 147 5.36 16.75 -0.26
CA PRO A 147 6.70 16.22 -0.05
C PRO A 147 6.66 14.71 0.21
N THR A 148 7.71 13.99 -0.16
CA THR A 148 7.80 12.56 0.19
C THR A 148 7.97 12.40 1.71
N PRO A 149 7.35 11.39 2.34
CA PRO A 149 7.54 11.12 3.76
C PRO A 149 8.92 10.52 4.10
N ILE A 150 9.77 10.31 3.09
CA ILE A 150 11.11 9.75 3.26
C ILE A 150 12.10 10.89 3.22
N LEU A 151 12.83 11.07 4.31
CA LEU A 151 13.94 12.01 4.37
C LEU A 151 15.07 11.50 3.47
N LYS A 152 15.64 12.40 2.65
CA LYS A 152 16.75 12.09 1.74
C LYS A 152 18.00 11.55 2.44
N ASP A 153 18.12 11.80 3.76
CA ASP A 153 19.26 11.39 4.59
C ASP A 153 18.99 10.15 5.45
N ASP A 154 17.95 9.38 5.14
CA ASP A 154 17.72 8.12 5.86
C ASP A 154 18.73 7.07 5.40
N THR A 155 19.89 7.05 6.07
CA THR A 155 21.02 6.14 5.79
C THR A 155 20.64 4.65 5.88
N ARG A 156 19.51 4.32 6.48
CA ARG A 156 18.96 2.96 6.51
C ARG A 156 18.50 2.48 5.12
N TYR A 157 18.25 3.39 4.19
CA TYR A 157 17.94 3.09 2.80
C TYR A 157 19.16 2.58 2.01
N ALA A 158 20.34 3.10 2.33
CA ALA A 158 21.60 2.71 1.68
C ALA A 158 22.01 1.28 2.04
N LEU A 159 21.62 0.78 3.22
CA LEU A 159 21.98 -0.57 3.70
C LEU A 159 21.17 -1.69 3.05
N ILE A 160 19.97 -1.41 2.53
CA ILE A 160 19.14 -2.43 1.87
C ILE A 160 19.56 -2.67 0.42
N THR A 161 20.26 -1.72 -0.20
CA THR A 161 20.71 -1.82 -1.60
C THR A 161 22.15 -2.32 -1.75
N SER A 162 22.92 -2.44 -0.65
CA SER A 162 24.33 -2.85 -0.71
C SER A 162 24.58 -4.35 -0.50
N ASP A 163 23.55 -5.12 -0.13
CA ASP A 163 23.67 -6.56 0.19
C ASP A 163 22.89 -7.47 -0.79
N ILE A 164 22.69 -7.02 -2.05
CA ILE A 164 22.10 -7.84 -3.12
C ILE A 164 23.13 -8.08 -4.23
#